data_bee38e865cb6799a5f6fc82b294e77f8
#
_entry.id   bee38e865cb6799a5f6fc82b294e77f8
#
_cell.length_a   1.000
_cell.length_b   1.000
_cell.length_c   1.000
_cell.angle_alpha   90.00
_cell.angle_beta   90.00
_cell.angle_gamma   90.00
#
_symmetry.space_group_name_H-M   'P 1'
#
loop_
_entity.id
_entity.type
_entity.pdbx_description
1 polymer ?
#
loop_
_entity_poly.entity_id
_entity_poly.type
_entity_poly.pdbx_seq_one_letter_code
_entity_poly.pdbx_strand_id
1 'polypeptide(L)'
;MELLTKLEEMVLIAVLRLKDKAYGIAVYKYIVDLTGGRPAISSVYFPLERLVRRGFLSAVLGDPAPVRGGMRKKYYALTREGLHALQDNRTLTQRAWRGLGDLQPKTAKD
;
A
#
# COMPACT_ATOMS: atom_id res chain seq x y z
N MET A 1 6.07 -4.69 -17.41
CA MET A 1 5.34 -4.75 -16.13
C MET A 1 6.26 -4.34 -15.00
N GLU A 2 5.75 -3.48 -14.10
CA GLU A 2 6.48 -3.07 -12.91
C GLU A 2 6.15 -4.01 -11.77
N LEU A 3 7.17 -4.62 -11.17
CA LEU A 3 6.96 -5.45 -10.01
C LEU A 3 6.87 -4.57 -8.76
N LEU A 4 5.88 -4.85 -7.94
CA LEU A 4 5.71 -4.19 -6.65
C LEU A 4 6.24 -5.10 -5.56
N THR A 5 6.92 -4.53 -4.56
CA THR A 5 7.18 -5.28 -3.35
C THR A 5 5.86 -5.57 -2.66
N LYS A 6 5.86 -6.58 -1.79
CA LYS A 6 4.63 -6.91 -1.06
C LYS A 6 4.13 -5.70 -0.28
N LEU A 7 5.04 -4.95 0.35
CA LEU A 7 4.65 -3.77 1.12
C LEU A 7 4.09 -2.69 0.22
N GLU A 8 4.70 -2.45 -0.94
CA GLU A 8 4.17 -1.48 -1.90
C GLU A 8 2.76 -1.85 -2.33
N GLU A 9 2.54 -3.12 -2.61
CA GLU A 9 1.22 -3.61 -2.98
C GLU A 9 0.21 -3.34 -1.86
N MET A 10 0.59 -3.65 -0.61
CA MET A 10 -0.30 -3.42 0.53
C MET A 10 -0.59 -1.94 0.74
N VAL A 11 0.41 -1.07 0.53
CA VAL A 11 0.22 0.37 0.64
C VAL A 11 -0.77 0.87 -0.41
N LEU A 12 -0.65 0.42 -1.64
CA LEU A 12 -1.59 0.81 -2.70
C LEU A 12 -3.00 0.33 -2.37
N ILE A 13 -3.13 -0.90 -1.87
CA ILE A 13 -4.44 -1.41 -1.46
C ILE A 13 -5.02 -0.59 -0.32
N ALA A 14 -4.18 -0.21 0.64
CA ALA A 14 -4.63 0.63 1.76
C ALA A 14 -5.21 1.94 1.26
N VAL A 15 -4.51 2.60 0.34
CA VAL A 15 -4.98 3.85 -0.23
C VAL A 15 -6.32 3.65 -0.94
N LEU A 16 -6.43 2.57 -1.72
CA LEU A 16 -7.67 2.27 -2.43
C LEU A 16 -8.84 2.06 -1.47
N ARG A 17 -8.61 1.33 -0.38
CA ARG A 17 -9.66 1.05 0.59
C ARG A 17 -10.06 2.28 1.41
N LEU A 18 -9.09 3.12 1.74
CA LEU A 18 -9.33 4.29 2.58
C LEU A 18 -9.98 5.44 1.83
N LYS A 19 -9.92 5.42 0.50
CA LYS A 19 -10.57 6.42 -0.35
C LYS A 19 -10.15 7.83 0.06
N ASP A 20 -11.09 8.69 0.41
CA ASP A 20 -10.81 10.07 0.76
C ASP A 20 -10.17 10.24 2.15
N LYS A 21 -9.99 9.16 2.86
CA LYS A 21 -9.34 9.19 4.19
C LYS A 21 -7.94 8.58 4.15
N ALA A 22 -7.32 8.54 2.98
CA ALA A 22 -6.00 7.93 2.81
C ALA A 22 -4.90 8.93 3.08
N TYR A 23 -4.71 9.30 4.34
CA TYR A 23 -3.56 10.09 4.76
C TYR A 23 -2.56 9.17 5.46
N GLY A 24 -1.33 9.67 5.62
CA GLY A 24 -0.20 8.83 6.01
C GLY A 24 -0.44 7.96 7.23
N ILE A 25 -0.94 8.55 8.33
CA ILE A 25 -1.12 7.77 9.55
C ILE A 25 -2.25 6.75 9.41
N ALA A 26 -3.26 7.04 8.60
CA ALA A 26 -4.33 6.07 8.35
C ALA A 26 -3.81 4.89 7.55
N VAL A 27 -2.96 5.15 6.57
CA VAL A 27 -2.32 4.09 5.80
C VAL A 27 -1.46 3.23 6.74
N TYR A 28 -0.68 3.88 7.60
CA TYR A 28 0.15 3.17 8.56
C TYR A 28 -0.70 2.25 9.46
N LYS A 29 -1.79 2.78 10.01
CA LYS A 29 -2.67 1.99 10.88
C LYS A 29 -3.28 0.81 10.13
N TYR A 30 -3.63 1.01 8.87
CA TYR A 30 -4.15 -0.08 8.06
C TYR A 30 -3.11 -1.20 7.93
N ILE A 31 -1.85 -0.85 7.68
CA ILE A 31 -0.78 -1.84 7.55
C ILE A 31 -0.56 -2.58 8.87
N VAL A 32 -0.59 -1.85 9.99
CA VAL A 32 -0.45 -2.47 11.31
C VAL A 32 -1.57 -3.50 11.54
N ASP A 33 -2.81 -3.10 11.26
CA ASP A 33 -3.95 -4.00 11.45
C ASP A 33 -3.87 -5.21 10.53
N LEU A 34 -3.44 -4.98 9.29
CA LEU A 34 -3.36 -6.06 8.30
C LEU A 34 -2.29 -7.09 8.66
N THR A 35 -1.14 -6.62 9.10
CA THR A 35 0.02 -7.50 9.32
C THR A 35 0.13 -8.00 10.75
N GLY A 36 -0.52 -7.35 11.69
CA GLY A 36 -0.40 -7.68 13.11
C GLY A 36 0.92 -7.22 13.73
N GLY A 37 1.75 -6.49 12.97
CA GLY A 37 3.03 -6.00 13.48
C GLY A 37 3.00 -4.51 13.71
N ARG A 38 4.10 -3.99 14.21
CA ARG A 38 4.27 -2.57 14.43
C ARG A 38 5.58 -2.10 13.81
N PRO A 39 5.60 -1.99 12.48
CA PRO A 39 6.81 -1.52 11.81
C PRO A 39 7.08 -0.06 12.18
N ALA A 40 8.30 0.38 11.96
CA ALA A 40 8.61 1.80 12.09
C ALA A 40 7.75 2.59 11.12
N ILE A 41 7.35 3.79 11.52
CA ILE A 41 6.52 4.65 10.68
C ILE A 41 7.19 4.88 9.32
N SER A 42 8.52 5.07 9.32
CA SER A 42 9.26 5.28 8.09
C SER A 42 9.15 4.12 7.11
N SER A 43 8.93 2.90 7.62
CA SER A 43 8.77 1.72 6.76
C SER A 43 7.54 1.83 5.87
N VAL A 44 6.57 2.66 6.23
CA VAL A 44 5.39 2.89 5.43
C VAL A 44 5.48 4.22 4.67
N TYR A 45 6.05 5.23 5.30
CA TYR A 45 6.13 6.55 4.68
C TYR A 45 7.10 6.59 3.51
N PHE A 46 8.24 5.87 3.59
CA PHE A 46 9.16 5.82 2.47
C PHE A 46 8.54 5.17 1.23
N PRO A 47 7.84 4.03 1.35
CA PRO A 47 7.11 3.49 0.21
C PRO A 47 6.05 4.44 -0.35
N LEU A 48 5.33 5.17 0.51
CA LEU A 48 4.37 6.17 0.04
C LEU A 48 5.05 7.20 -0.85
N GLU A 49 6.16 7.76 -0.39
CA GLU A 49 6.91 8.75 -1.15
C GLU A 49 7.42 8.18 -2.46
N ARG A 50 7.96 6.97 -2.40
CA ARG A 50 8.49 6.29 -3.58
C ARG A 50 7.41 6.04 -4.61
N LEU A 51 6.22 5.62 -4.17
CA LEU A 51 5.11 5.34 -5.06
C LEU A 51 4.58 6.61 -5.73
N VAL A 52 4.65 7.75 -5.02
CA VAL A 52 4.32 9.03 -5.63
C VAL A 52 5.33 9.34 -6.75
N ARG A 53 6.61 9.16 -6.47
CA ARG A 53 7.66 9.45 -7.46
C ARG A 53 7.53 8.53 -8.68
N ARG A 54 7.08 7.29 -8.49
CA ARG A 54 6.87 6.35 -9.60
C ARG A 54 5.57 6.61 -10.36
N GLY A 55 4.76 7.54 -9.89
CA GLY A 55 3.52 7.88 -10.57
C GLY A 55 2.35 6.96 -10.26
N PHE A 56 2.48 6.09 -9.25
CA PHE A 56 1.41 5.17 -8.86
C PHE A 56 0.47 5.78 -7.84
N LEU A 57 0.91 6.80 -7.14
CA LEU A 57 0.07 7.58 -6.22
C LEU A 57 0.22 9.05 -6.56
N SER A 58 -0.85 9.80 -6.33
CA SER A 58 -0.78 11.25 -6.27
C SER A 58 -0.93 11.66 -4.82
N ALA A 59 -0.44 12.84 -4.48
CA ALA A 59 -0.50 13.34 -3.12
C ALA A 59 -0.91 14.81 -3.14
N VAL A 60 -1.83 15.16 -2.24
CA VAL A 60 -2.25 16.55 -2.08
C VAL A 60 -2.29 16.87 -0.60
N LEU A 61 -2.00 18.12 -0.26
CA LEU A 61 -2.16 18.60 1.10
C LEU A 61 -3.62 18.95 1.33
N GLY A 62 -4.16 18.47 2.44
CA GLY A 62 -5.49 18.84 2.85
C GLY A 62 -5.51 20.22 3.49
N ASP A 63 -6.69 20.65 3.90
CA ASP A 63 -6.84 21.92 4.59
C ASP A 63 -6.13 21.86 5.94
N PRO A 64 -5.60 23.00 6.44
CA PRO A 64 -5.01 23.02 7.77
C PRO A 64 -6.04 22.58 8.82
N ALA A 65 -5.59 21.79 9.77
CA ALA A 65 -6.47 21.36 10.85
C ALA A 65 -6.88 22.59 11.68
N PRO A 66 -8.13 22.68 12.12
CA PRO A 66 -8.60 23.81 12.92
C PRO A 66 -8.15 23.69 14.38
N VAL A 67 -6.98 23.13 14.61
CA VAL A 67 -6.45 22.87 15.95
C VAL A 67 -5.08 23.47 16.04
N ARG A 68 -4.55 23.48 17.25
CA ARG A 68 -3.22 24.04 17.48
C ARG A 68 -2.20 23.37 16.59
N GLY A 69 -1.34 24.17 16.00
CA GLY A 69 -0.33 23.71 15.06
C GLY A 69 -0.79 23.78 13.62
N GLY A 70 -2.09 23.64 13.37
CA GLY A 70 -2.66 23.81 12.04
C GLY A 70 -1.99 22.99 10.96
N MET A 71 -1.46 21.81 11.30
CA MET A 71 -0.72 21.01 10.33
C MET A 71 -1.67 20.41 9.30
N ARG A 72 -1.24 20.50 8.05
CA ARG A 72 -1.99 19.91 6.95
C ARG A 72 -1.64 18.44 6.83
N LYS A 73 -2.65 17.63 6.58
CA LYS A 73 -2.43 16.23 6.28
C LYS A 73 -2.20 16.05 4.79
N LYS A 74 -1.25 15.20 4.46
CA LYS A 74 -1.04 14.81 3.08
C LYS A 74 -1.93 13.61 2.77
N TYR A 75 -2.76 13.76 1.74
CA TYR A 75 -3.68 12.72 1.32
C TYR A 75 -3.17 12.09 0.03
N TYR A 76 -3.35 10.81 -0.09
CA TYR A 76 -2.89 10.03 -1.24
C TYR A 76 -4.07 9.48 -2.00
N ALA A 77 -3.90 9.35 -3.30
CA ALA A 77 -4.90 8.74 -4.16
C ALA A 77 -4.21 7.86 -5.18
N LEU A 78 -4.87 6.76 -5.54
CA LEU A 78 -4.34 5.86 -6.53
C LEU A 78 -4.50 6.49 -7.90
N THR A 79 -3.42 6.50 -8.69
CA THR A 79 -3.49 6.95 -10.08
C THR A 79 -3.97 5.80 -10.96
N ARG A 80 -4.25 6.11 -12.24
CA ARG A 80 -4.57 5.07 -13.21
C ARG A 80 -3.41 4.08 -13.32
N GLU A 81 -2.19 4.58 -13.37
CA GLU A 81 -1.00 3.76 -13.45
C GLU A 81 -0.85 2.88 -12.21
N GLY A 82 -1.17 3.44 -11.04
CA GLY A 82 -1.14 2.67 -9.81
C GLY A 82 -2.16 1.54 -9.80
N LEU A 83 -3.36 1.81 -10.31
CA LEU A 83 -4.38 0.77 -10.41
C LEU A 83 -3.94 -0.33 -11.36
N HIS A 84 -3.37 0.04 -12.52
CA HIS A 84 -2.86 -0.95 -13.46
C HIS A 84 -1.75 -1.79 -12.83
N ALA A 85 -0.85 -1.16 -12.09
CA ALA A 85 0.24 -1.89 -11.42
C ALA A 85 -0.33 -2.89 -10.42
N LEU A 86 -1.34 -2.49 -9.65
CA LEU A 86 -2.00 -3.40 -8.71
C LEU A 86 -2.62 -4.58 -9.42
N GLN A 87 -3.37 -4.32 -10.49
CA GLN A 87 -4.04 -5.37 -11.25
C GLN A 87 -3.05 -6.34 -11.86
N ASP A 88 -1.97 -5.82 -12.44
CA ASP A 88 -0.93 -6.63 -13.06
C ASP A 88 -0.24 -7.52 -12.02
N ASN A 89 0.06 -6.95 -10.87
CA ASN A 89 0.75 -7.70 -9.82
C ASN A 89 -0.16 -8.74 -9.20
N ARG A 90 -1.46 -8.44 -9.08
CA ARG A 90 -2.43 -9.43 -8.62
C ARG A 90 -2.52 -10.61 -9.59
N THR A 91 -2.58 -10.32 -10.89
CA THR A 91 -2.63 -11.36 -11.92
C THR A 91 -1.36 -12.20 -11.88
N LEU A 92 -0.22 -11.55 -11.73
CA LEU A 92 1.06 -12.25 -11.65
C LEU A 92 1.08 -13.20 -10.46
N THR A 93 0.65 -12.74 -9.30
CA THR A 93 0.60 -13.56 -8.10
C THR A 93 -0.35 -14.75 -8.28
N GLN A 94 -1.53 -14.51 -8.86
CA GLN A 94 -2.48 -15.59 -9.12
C GLN A 94 -1.89 -16.61 -10.09
N ARG A 95 -1.19 -16.14 -11.10
CA ARG A 95 -0.54 -17.02 -12.06
C ARG A 95 0.54 -17.87 -11.40
N ALA A 96 1.31 -17.25 -10.52
CA ALA A 96 2.39 -17.95 -9.82
C ALA A 96 1.85 -19.04 -8.90
N TRP A 97 0.69 -18.81 -8.28
CA TRP A 97 0.08 -19.79 -7.37
C TRP A 97 -0.70 -20.88 -8.09
N ARG A 98 -0.93 -20.72 -9.39
CA ARG A 98 -1.79 -21.66 -10.14
C ARG A 98 -1.28 -23.09 -10.00
N GLY A 99 -2.17 -23.98 -9.65
CA GLY A 99 -1.86 -25.41 -9.58
C GLY A 99 -1.27 -25.87 -8.27
N LEU A 100 -0.93 -24.93 -7.36
CA LEU A 100 -0.31 -25.32 -6.10
C LEU A 100 -1.32 -25.79 -5.05
N GLY A 101 -2.54 -25.24 -5.08
CA GLY A 101 -3.56 -25.58 -4.09
C GLY A 101 -3.10 -25.27 -2.68
N ASP A 102 -3.60 -26.04 -1.73
CA ASP A 102 -3.24 -25.86 -0.33
C ASP A 102 -1.86 -26.47 -0.06
N LEU A 103 -1.01 -25.69 0.60
CA LEU A 103 0.33 -26.15 0.93
C LEU A 103 0.35 -26.79 2.33
N GLN A 104 0.97 -27.96 2.40
CA GLN A 104 1.15 -28.66 3.65
C GLN A 104 2.63 -28.63 4.01
N PRO A 105 3.00 -28.43 5.28
CA PRO A 105 4.42 -28.40 5.66
C PRO A 105 5.18 -29.65 5.21
N LYS A 106 4.56 -30.82 5.27
CA LYS A 106 5.23 -32.05 4.90
C LYS A 106 5.35 -32.26 3.40
N THR A 107 4.67 -31.43 2.59
CA THR A 107 4.83 -31.46 1.13
C THR A 107 5.82 -30.43 0.65
N ALA A 108 6.18 -29.51 1.52
CA ALA A 108 7.20 -28.50 1.23
C ALA A 108 8.55 -29.15 1.50
N LYS A 109 9.13 -29.72 0.48
CA LYS A 109 10.39 -30.45 0.63
C LYS A 109 11.50 -29.51 1.00
N ASP A 110 12.24 -29.95 1.94
CA ASP A 110 13.43 -29.29 2.39
C ASP A 110 14.63 -29.55 1.52
#